data_7db367d3db93752a10234c36983ca0b8
#
_entry.id   7db367d3db93752a10234c36983ca0b8
#
_cell.length_a   1.000
_cell.length_b   1.000
_cell.length_c   1.000
_cell.angle_alpha   90.00
_cell.angle_beta   90.00
_cell.angle_gamma   90.00
#
_symmetry.space_group_name_H-M   'P 1'
#
loop_
_entity.id
_entity.type
_entity.pdbx_description
1 polymer ?
#
loop_
_entity_poly.entity_id
_entity_poly.type
_entity_poly.pdbx_seq_one_letter_code
_entity_poly.pdbx_strand_id
1 'polypeptide(L)'
;MKRLTATTVLCLLLFSAAFVTGKGPSAAPEYPDSLRSVWLYTEGVKQNAIAGDSVRARELFLEAIRNDSTYAPAYYELAANGMYATPDEAVELARKAFRLDTTNKWYHQFYGQALIYAGRYDEALKVYRRLQTENPKDPDNYRILAALYEQKQSPVMALVTLDSAELRFGRIPVLSAMKRRLLVATNQIDKAVVEARAMVEAAPYEAQRHVVLGDLYAIAKKDSLARAEYDRALQIDSTNVQTLMALADFHAGRQDYRALLAVTRQLFQSDELPLETKIKRFGQFTSDTRFYREYYFQLNDLASTLAIRYPDDKRVVELNAGHLIASGELEQALALYKSHLADQPPAEEYFRAVIDIESYLQHPDSVDKYVTRALELFPAKVDFHLSKGHVMSNSKQYVKAIGAYKGALRHADTDSLRSVIWGMIGDAWHQKAEAGEPNLEERLPLQMGLLGKKGIARKAMKECYKAYERSLRYWPDNTMVLNNYAYFLSLEERDLERALTMSSRVVALTDNNPTYLDTHGWVLFKLGRTDEARKILQKAVALDGQKSPELMVHYGDILHLLGEQFMAEIYWRRALEKGYDARQIEQRLKQPAVKKPEPKE
;
A
#
# COMPACT_ATOMS: atom_id res chain seq x y z
N MET A 1 -31.19 15.08 23.05
CA MET A 1 -31.65 14.10 24.08
C MET A 1 -31.12 14.36 25.51
N LYS A 2 -30.33 15.39 25.79
CA LYS A 2 -29.78 15.67 27.17
C LYS A 2 -30.54 16.75 27.98
N ARG A 3 -31.63 17.33 27.49
CA ARG A 3 -32.33 18.44 28.19
C ARG A 3 -33.71 18.12 28.77
N LEU A 4 -34.27 16.93 28.52
CA LEU A 4 -35.59 16.56 29.10
C LEU A 4 -35.50 15.70 30.38
N THR A 5 -34.35 15.12 30.68
CA THR A 5 -34.13 14.32 31.89
C THR A 5 -33.93 15.19 33.15
N ALA A 6 -33.49 16.43 32.98
CA ALA A 6 -33.19 17.30 34.14
C ALA A 6 -34.44 17.83 34.87
N THR A 7 -35.55 18.06 34.15
CA THR A 7 -36.77 18.65 34.74
C THR A 7 -37.60 17.61 35.49
N THR A 8 -37.60 16.35 35.06
CA THR A 8 -38.29 15.26 35.75
C THR A 8 -37.54 14.82 37.02
N VAL A 9 -36.20 14.90 36.98
CA VAL A 9 -35.36 14.59 38.14
C VAL A 9 -35.45 15.68 39.22
N LEU A 10 -35.66 16.95 38.85
CA LEU A 10 -35.73 18.06 39.81
C LEU A 10 -37.00 18.04 40.66
N CYS A 11 -38.14 17.54 40.13
CA CYS A 11 -39.38 17.37 40.92
C CYS A 11 -39.31 16.21 41.92
N LEU A 12 -38.45 15.21 41.70
CA LEU A 12 -38.26 14.06 42.60
C LEU A 12 -37.24 14.33 43.71
N LEU A 13 -36.37 15.34 43.58
CA LEU A 13 -35.37 15.69 44.60
C LEU A 13 -35.90 16.52 45.76
N LEU A 14 -37.09 17.09 45.65
CA LEU A 14 -37.68 17.92 46.74
C LEU A 14 -38.42 17.11 47.82
N PHE A 15 -38.58 15.79 47.63
CA PHE A 15 -39.27 14.93 48.61
C PHE A 15 -38.35 14.01 49.44
N SER A 16 -37.01 14.04 49.23
CA SER A 16 -36.11 13.08 49.89
C SER A 16 -35.06 13.68 50.84
N ALA A 17 -35.25 14.93 51.34
CA ALA A 17 -34.32 15.56 52.28
C ALA A 17 -34.65 15.25 53.78
N ALA A 18 -35.21 14.09 54.08
CA ALA A 18 -35.30 13.60 55.43
C ALA A 18 -34.95 12.11 55.49
N PHE A 19 -33.97 11.80 56.33
CA PHE A 19 -33.47 10.48 56.72
C PHE A 19 -32.27 9.92 55.93
N VAL A 20 -31.11 10.43 56.31
CA VAL A 20 -29.88 9.61 56.26
C VAL A 20 -29.45 9.36 57.71
N THR A 21 -29.84 8.23 58.25
CA THR A 21 -29.12 7.55 59.34
C THR A 21 -29.05 6.06 58.99
N GLY A 22 -27.81 5.54 58.98
CA GLY A 22 -27.53 4.18 58.56
C GLY A 22 -28.26 3.10 59.35
N LYS A 23 -28.89 2.21 58.61
CA LYS A 23 -29.22 0.83 59.01
C LYS A 23 -29.23 -0.01 57.72
N GLY A 24 -28.76 -1.26 57.81
CA GLY A 24 -28.69 -2.22 56.72
C GLY A 24 -30.00 -2.45 55.96
N PRO A 25 -30.10 -3.34 54.99
CA PRO A 25 -31.22 -3.40 54.05
C PRO A 25 -32.54 -3.50 54.80
N SER A 26 -33.22 -2.33 54.96
CA SER A 26 -34.53 -2.31 55.56
C SER A 26 -35.51 -3.01 54.62
N ALA A 27 -36.37 -3.84 55.20
CA ALA A 27 -37.54 -4.37 54.51
C ALA A 27 -38.25 -3.23 53.78
N ALA A 28 -38.65 -3.46 52.52
CA ALA A 28 -39.38 -2.48 51.71
C ALA A 28 -40.56 -1.97 52.52
N PRO A 29 -40.80 -0.64 52.58
CA PRO A 29 -41.92 -0.10 53.30
C PRO A 29 -43.21 -0.77 52.80
N GLU A 30 -44.08 -1.19 53.72
CA GLU A 30 -45.42 -1.68 53.38
C GLU A 30 -46.25 -0.51 52.83
N TYR A 31 -46.19 -0.32 51.52
CA TYR A 31 -47.12 0.58 50.83
C TYR A 31 -48.43 -0.14 50.54
N PRO A 32 -49.57 0.56 50.51
CA PRO A 32 -50.77 0.03 49.92
C PRO A 32 -50.51 -0.57 48.55
N ASP A 33 -51.11 -1.70 48.20
CA ASP A 33 -50.83 -2.40 46.93
C ASP A 33 -50.92 -1.47 45.72
N SER A 34 -51.78 -0.44 45.77
CA SER A 34 -51.94 0.56 44.72
C SER A 34 -50.71 1.47 44.52
N LEU A 35 -49.84 1.64 45.52
CA LEU A 35 -48.65 2.49 45.46
C LEU A 35 -47.34 1.68 45.36
N ARG A 36 -47.41 0.36 45.55
CA ARG A 36 -46.23 -0.50 45.54
C ARG A 36 -45.56 -0.55 44.15
N SER A 37 -46.33 -0.62 43.08
CA SER A 37 -45.78 -0.60 41.71
C SER A 37 -45.11 0.73 41.39
N VAL A 38 -45.65 1.85 41.85
CA VAL A 38 -45.06 3.18 41.69
C VAL A 38 -43.73 3.29 42.44
N TRP A 39 -43.65 2.76 43.67
CA TRP A 39 -42.41 2.75 44.43
C TRP A 39 -41.35 1.87 43.77
N LEU A 40 -41.69 0.65 43.39
CA LEU A 40 -40.78 -0.28 42.67
C LEU A 40 -40.23 0.33 41.37
N TYR A 41 -41.10 0.97 40.61
CA TYR A 41 -40.75 1.68 39.40
C TYR A 41 -39.76 2.83 39.69
N THR A 42 -40.08 3.66 40.69
CA THR A 42 -39.24 4.82 41.06
C THR A 42 -37.86 4.37 41.53
N GLU A 43 -37.79 3.30 42.32
CA GLU A 43 -36.54 2.74 42.79
C GLU A 43 -35.76 2.11 41.62
N GLY A 44 -36.44 1.44 40.70
CA GLY A 44 -35.83 0.92 39.45
C GLY A 44 -35.20 2.02 38.58
N VAL A 45 -35.91 3.16 38.42
CA VAL A 45 -35.35 4.33 37.71
C VAL A 45 -34.12 4.89 38.43
N LYS A 46 -34.12 4.95 39.76
CA LYS A 46 -32.93 5.38 40.53
C LYS A 46 -31.76 4.44 40.35
N GLN A 47 -31.99 3.11 40.42
CA GLN A 47 -30.93 2.11 40.23
C GLN A 47 -30.32 2.24 38.84
N ASN A 48 -31.15 2.44 37.83
CA ASN A 48 -30.67 2.59 36.47
C ASN A 48 -29.95 3.92 36.21
N ALA A 49 -30.57 5.05 36.58
CA ALA A 49 -30.10 6.38 36.22
C ALA A 49 -29.01 6.93 37.15
N ILE A 50 -29.00 6.57 38.43
CA ILE A 50 -28.09 7.12 39.46
C ILE A 50 -27.01 6.09 39.83
N ALA A 51 -27.39 4.84 40.12
CA ALA A 51 -26.46 3.80 40.53
C ALA A 51 -25.79 3.09 39.35
N GLY A 52 -26.36 3.18 38.15
CA GLY A 52 -25.86 2.45 36.95
C GLY A 52 -26.11 0.94 37.02
N ASP A 53 -26.92 0.46 37.97
CA ASP A 53 -27.24 -0.95 38.14
C ASP A 53 -28.48 -1.32 37.34
N SER A 54 -28.27 -1.62 36.07
CA SER A 54 -29.32 -2.02 35.12
C SER A 54 -29.91 -3.40 35.44
N VAL A 55 -29.16 -4.29 36.10
CA VAL A 55 -29.64 -5.62 36.49
C VAL A 55 -30.68 -5.48 37.59
N ARG A 56 -30.32 -4.74 38.62
CA ARG A 56 -31.24 -4.48 39.74
C ARG A 56 -32.47 -3.66 39.31
N ALA A 57 -32.27 -2.69 38.42
CA ALA A 57 -33.36 -1.91 37.85
C ALA A 57 -34.35 -2.80 37.09
N ARG A 58 -33.85 -3.74 36.26
CA ARG A 58 -34.68 -4.70 35.55
C ARG A 58 -35.52 -5.57 36.49
N GLU A 59 -34.93 -6.09 37.57
CA GLU A 59 -35.67 -6.86 38.60
C GLU A 59 -36.81 -6.05 39.20
N LEU A 60 -36.55 -4.80 39.56
CA LEU A 60 -37.55 -3.89 40.15
C LEU A 60 -38.68 -3.57 39.17
N PHE A 61 -38.38 -3.33 37.89
CA PHE A 61 -39.41 -3.12 36.87
C PHE A 61 -40.27 -4.37 36.67
N LEU A 62 -39.65 -5.57 36.64
CA LEU A 62 -40.37 -6.84 36.54
C LEU A 62 -41.25 -7.09 37.79
N GLU A 63 -40.78 -6.70 39.00
CA GLU A 63 -41.57 -6.79 40.23
C GLU A 63 -42.75 -5.80 40.22
N ALA A 64 -42.53 -4.58 39.69
CA ALA A 64 -43.63 -3.62 39.50
C ALA A 64 -44.73 -4.19 38.58
N ILE A 65 -44.35 -4.86 37.49
CA ILE A 65 -45.28 -5.52 36.56
C ILE A 65 -45.99 -6.72 37.22
N ARG A 66 -45.30 -7.49 38.06
CA ARG A 66 -45.90 -8.61 38.80
C ARG A 66 -46.92 -8.11 39.79
N ASN A 67 -46.66 -6.98 40.43
CA ASN A 67 -47.61 -6.37 41.37
C ASN A 67 -48.82 -5.71 40.69
N ASP A 68 -48.55 -5.03 39.55
CA ASP A 68 -49.59 -4.43 38.70
C ASP A 68 -49.28 -4.62 37.23
N SER A 69 -49.90 -5.58 36.60
CA SER A 69 -49.72 -5.93 35.17
C SER A 69 -50.25 -4.84 34.22
N THR A 70 -50.92 -3.81 34.73
CA THR A 70 -51.40 -2.67 33.94
C THR A 70 -50.51 -1.43 34.09
N TYR A 71 -49.38 -1.53 34.83
CA TYR A 71 -48.50 -0.41 35.07
C TYR A 71 -47.60 -0.14 33.86
N ALA A 72 -48.09 0.63 32.89
CA ALA A 72 -47.47 0.93 31.61
C ALA A 72 -46.01 1.47 31.72
N PRO A 73 -45.63 2.35 32.68
CA PRO A 73 -44.27 2.89 32.76
C PRO A 73 -43.18 1.81 32.89
N ALA A 74 -43.44 0.73 33.65
CA ALA A 74 -42.45 -0.31 33.85
C ALA A 74 -42.17 -1.11 32.56
N TYR A 75 -43.15 -1.36 31.73
CA TYR A 75 -42.97 -1.97 30.40
C TYR A 75 -42.15 -1.06 29.47
N TYR A 76 -42.44 0.24 29.51
CA TYR A 76 -41.70 1.23 28.73
C TYR A 76 -40.21 1.26 29.11
N GLU A 77 -39.90 1.34 30.41
CA GLU A 77 -38.52 1.40 30.89
C GLU A 77 -37.71 0.14 30.54
N LEU A 78 -38.32 -1.05 30.66
CA LEU A 78 -37.68 -2.31 30.24
C LEU A 78 -37.32 -2.29 28.76
N ALA A 79 -38.21 -1.80 27.91
CA ALA A 79 -37.97 -1.73 26.48
C ALA A 79 -37.00 -0.59 26.13
N ALA A 80 -37.15 0.60 26.71
CA ALA A 80 -36.39 1.79 26.36
C ALA A 80 -34.91 1.73 26.81
N ASN A 81 -34.62 1.03 27.89
CA ASN A 81 -33.28 0.88 28.43
C ASN A 81 -32.56 -0.42 27.96
N GLY A 82 -33.10 -1.13 26.98
CA GLY A 82 -32.46 -2.32 26.44
C GLY A 82 -32.48 -3.53 27.38
N MET A 83 -33.41 -3.58 28.32
CA MET A 83 -33.52 -4.64 29.33
C MET A 83 -34.36 -5.85 28.83
N TYR A 84 -34.05 -6.28 27.59
CA TYR A 84 -34.72 -7.38 26.91
C TYR A 84 -33.68 -8.33 26.28
N ALA A 85 -34.09 -9.57 25.99
CA ALA A 85 -33.21 -10.57 25.41
C ALA A 85 -33.19 -10.54 23.87
N THR A 86 -34.30 -10.16 23.25
CA THR A 86 -34.45 -10.14 21.80
C THR A 86 -35.17 -8.87 21.32
N PRO A 87 -34.95 -8.44 20.07
CA PRO A 87 -35.68 -7.32 19.48
C PRO A 87 -37.21 -7.51 19.49
N ASP A 88 -37.70 -8.74 19.32
CA ASP A 88 -39.12 -9.05 19.39
C ASP A 88 -39.69 -8.88 20.82
N GLU A 89 -38.92 -9.21 21.86
CA GLU A 89 -39.30 -8.92 23.23
C GLU A 89 -39.44 -7.40 23.49
N ALA A 90 -38.52 -6.60 22.92
CA ALA A 90 -38.64 -5.15 22.98
C ALA A 90 -39.94 -4.64 22.32
N VAL A 91 -40.31 -5.19 21.19
CA VAL A 91 -41.57 -4.88 20.49
C VAL A 91 -42.78 -5.22 21.36
N GLU A 92 -42.77 -6.40 22.00
CA GLU A 92 -43.91 -6.80 22.88
C GLU A 92 -44.05 -5.93 24.12
N LEU A 93 -42.94 -5.58 24.78
CA LEU A 93 -42.89 -4.67 25.91
C LEU A 93 -43.40 -3.26 25.52
N ALA A 94 -42.87 -2.73 24.41
CA ALA A 94 -43.29 -1.41 23.92
C ALA A 94 -44.77 -1.40 23.50
N ARG A 95 -45.23 -2.47 22.85
CA ARG A 95 -46.62 -2.65 22.46
C ARG A 95 -47.54 -2.73 23.68
N LYS A 96 -47.10 -3.39 24.75
CA LYS A 96 -47.87 -3.50 26.00
C LYS A 96 -47.99 -2.13 26.68
N ALA A 97 -46.88 -1.39 26.78
CA ALA A 97 -46.90 -0.01 27.30
C ALA A 97 -47.88 0.86 26.51
N PHE A 98 -47.82 0.85 25.19
CA PHE A 98 -48.72 1.62 24.34
C PHE A 98 -50.21 1.20 24.48
N ARG A 99 -50.50 -0.10 24.56
CA ARG A 99 -51.88 -0.60 24.73
C ARG A 99 -52.49 -0.19 26.07
N LEU A 100 -51.67 -0.08 27.12
CA LEU A 100 -52.12 0.29 28.45
C LEU A 100 -52.42 1.80 28.58
N ASP A 101 -51.66 2.62 27.82
CA ASP A 101 -51.93 4.04 27.73
C ASP A 101 -51.72 4.51 26.27
N THR A 102 -52.83 4.46 25.51
CA THR A 102 -52.86 4.85 24.10
C THR A 102 -52.79 6.35 23.85
N THR A 103 -52.91 7.18 24.89
CA THR A 103 -52.81 8.64 24.79
C THR A 103 -51.39 9.13 24.94
N ASN A 104 -50.52 8.32 25.48
CA ASN A 104 -49.12 8.66 25.69
C ASN A 104 -48.34 8.57 24.35
N LYS A 105 -48.03 9.73 23.79
CA LYS A 105 -47.29 9.83 22.53
C LYS A 105 -45.94 9.17 22.59
N TRP A 106 -45.24 9.17 23.73
CA TRP A 106 -43.92 8.59 23.89
C TRP A 106 -43.96 7.07 23.80
N TYR A 107 -44.95 6.42 24.35
CA TYR A 107 -45.14 4.98 24.23
C TYR A 107 -45.46 4.61 22.79
N HIS A 108 -46.27 5.42 22.09
CA HIS A 108 -46.61 5.20 20.71
C HIS A 108 -45.39 5.36 19.79
N GLN A 109 -44.58 6.42 19.98
CA GLN A 109 -43.36 6.63 19.24
C GLN A 109 -42.34 5.52 19.50
N PHE A 110 -42.15 5.14 20.75
CA PHE A 110 -41.19 4.09 21.10
C PHE A 110 -41.61 2.71 20.55
N TYR A 111 -42.89 2.40 20.55
CA TYR A 111 -43.40 1.19 19.90
C TYR A 111 -43.03 1.18 18.40
N GLY A 112 -43.20 2.30 17.72
CA GLY A 112 -42.77 2.44 16.33
C GLY A 112 -41.25 2.25 16.14
N GLN A 113 -40.42 2.79 17.03
CA GLN A 113 -38.97 2.60 17.01
C GLN A 113 -38.56 1.17 17.28
N ALA A 114 -39.19 0.48 18.24
CA ALA A 114 -38.95 -0.93 18.51
C ALA A 114 -39.24 -1.83 17.29
N LEU A 115 -40.33 -1.54 16.57
CA LEU A 115 -40.67 -2.22 15.32
C LEU A 115 -39.61 -2.02 14.24
N ILE A 116 -39.07 -0.79 14.11
CA ILE A 116 -37.96 -0.51 13.16
C ILE A 116 -36.72 -1.31 13.53
N TYR A 117 -36.36 -1.32 14.82
CA TYR A 117 -35.20 -2.05 15.34
C TYR A 117 -35.32 -3.57 15.11
N ALA A 118 -36.56 -4.11 15.24
CA ALA A 118 -36.85 -5.52 14.95
C ALA A 118 -37.02 -5.83 13.44
N GLY A 119 -36.86 -4.86 12.53
CA GLY A 119 -37.03 -5.04 11.09
C GLY A 119 -38.48 -5.18 10.63
N ARG A 120 -39.48 -4.93 11.52
CA ARG A 120 -40.91 -5.06 11.25
C ARG A 120 -41.47 -3.80 10.58
N TYR A 121 -40.91 -3.43 9.41
CA TYR A 121 -41.17 -2.14 8.74
C TYR A 121 -42.62 -1.91 8.34
N ASP A 122 -43.37 -2.96 7.98
CA ASP A 122 -44.78 -2.82 7.62
C ASP A 122 -45.69 -2.45 8.80
N GLU A 123 -45.35 -2.95 9.98
CA GLU A 123 -46.05 -2.57 11.20
C GLU A 123 -45.62 -1.17 11.67
N ALA A 124 -44.32 -0.86 11.57
CA ALA A 124 -43.82 0.48 11.85
C ALA A 124 -44.50 1.55 10.97
N LEU A 125 -44.68 1.26 9.68
CA LEU A 125 -45.43 2.16 8.77
C LEU A 125 -46.85 2.45 9.26
N LYS A 126 -47.59 1.44 9.75
CA LYS A 126 -48.95 1.64 10.30
C LYS A 126 -48.91 2.53 11.54
N VAL A 127 -47.92 2.32 12.41
CA VAL A 127 -47.73 3.12 13.63
C VAL A 127 -47.42 4.58 13.30
N TYR A 128 -46.44 4.82 12.40
CA TYR A 128 -46.02 6.18 12.06
C TYR A 128 -47.06 6.95 11.22
N ARG A 129 -47.85 6.26 10.37
CA ARG A 129 -49.03 6.91 9.72
C ARG A 129 -50.04 7.40 10.74
N ARG A 130 -50.31 6.59 11.78
CA ARG A 130 -51.21 6.98 12.88
C ARG A 130 -50.60 8.13 13.66
N LEU A 131 -49.33 8.07 14.03
CA LEU A 131 -48.61 9.16 14.71
C LEU A 131 -48.64 10.47 13.90
N GLN A 132 -48.49 10.40 12.57
CA GLN A 132 -48.62 11.58 11.69
C GLN A 132 -50.01 12.21 11.79
N THR A 133 -51.06 11.39 11.92
CA THR A 133 -52.44 11.87 12.03
C THR A 133 -52.75 12.44 13.44
N GLU A 134 -52.31 11.74 14.49
CA GLU A 134 -52.53 12.12 15.88
C GLU A 134 -51.66 13.28 16.34
N ASN A 135 -50.40 13.34 15.85
CA ASN A 135 -49.42 14.34 16.19
C ASN A 135 -48.87 15.04 14.92
N PRO A 136 -49.71 15.76 14.18
CA PRO A 136 -49.34 16.34 12.88
C PRO A 136 -48.34 17.50 12.97
N LYS A 137 -48.03 17.99 14.18
CA LYS A 137 -47.09 19.09 14.43
C LYS A 137 -45.66 18.61 14.72
N ASP A 138 -45.39 17.31 14.71
CA ASP A 138 -44.09 16.74 14.95
C ASP A 138 -43.40 16.38 13.63
N PRO A 139 -42.35 17.12 13.18
CA PRO A 139 -41.65 16.88 11.93
C PRO A 139 -40.89 15.55 11.90
N ASP A 140 -40.52 15.00 13.08
CA ASP A 140 -39.82 13.72 13.14
C ASP A 140 -40.72 12.54 12.69
N ASN A 141 -42.01 12.61 12.92
CA ASN A 141 -42.93 11.58 12.39
C ASN A 141 -42.90 11.51 10.88
N TYR A 142 -42.79 12.66 10.19
CA TYR A 142 -42.68 12.72 8.73
C TYR A 142 -41.32 12.21 8.27
N ARG A 143 -40.25 12.58 8.95
CA ARG A 143 -38.89 12.12 8.66
C ARG A 143 -38.79 10.60 8.72
N ILE A 144 -39.28 9.99 9.80
CA ILE A 144 -39.25 8.54 9.99
C ILE A 144 -40.16 7.85 9.00
N LEU A 145 -41.34 8.38 8.75
CA LEU A 145 -42.27 7.82 7.78
C LEU A 145 -41.70 7.82 6.36
N ALA A 146 -41.04 8.91 5.96
CA ALA A 146 -40.35 9.00 4.68
C ALA A 146 -39.20 7.99 4.59
N ALA A 147 -38.41 7.82 5.66
CA ALA A 147 -37.34 6.81 5.72
C ALA A 147 -37.88 5.37 5.61
N LEU A 148 -39.01 5.10 6.25
CA LEU A 148 -39.68 3.78 6.14
C LEU A 148 -40.18 3.50 4.73
N TYR A 149 -40.72 4.51 4.03
CA TYR A 149 -41.09 4.37 2.63
C TYR A 149 -39.87 4.14 1.71
N GLU A 150 -38.76 4.81 2.00
CA GLU A 150 -37.50 4.58 1.29
C GLU A 150 -37.01 3.15 1.50
N GLN A 151 -37.00 2.67 2.75
CA GLN A 151 -36.65 1.28 3.07
C GLN A 151 -37.54 0.24 2.38
N LYS A 152 -38.81 0.58 2.17
CA LYS A 152 -39.78 -0.25 1.43
C LYS A 152 -39.71 -0.04 -0.07
N GLN A 153 -38.68 0.61 -0.59
CA GLN A 153 -38.52 0.90 -2.02
C GLN A 153 -39.73 1.65 -2.65
N SER A 154 -40.33 2.52 -1.88
CA SER A 154 -41.48 3.33 -2.29
C SER A 154 -41.13 4.84 -2.29
N PRO A 155 -40.19 5.29 -3.14
CA PRO A 155 -39.68 6.65 -3.11
C PRO A 155 -40.76 7.72 -3.42
N VAL A 156 -41.76 7.36 -4.19
CA VAL A 156 -42.90 8.27 -4.48
C VAL A 156 -43.66 8.59 -3.19
N MET A 157 -43.95 7.60 -2.35
CA MET A 157 -44.64 7.83 -1.08
C MET A 157 -43.76 8.59 -0.08
N ALA A 158 -42.46 8.34 -0.09
CA ALA A 158 -41.51 9.12 0.67
C ALA A 158 -41.52 10.60 0.26
N LEU A 159 -41.49 10.90 -1.04
CA LEU A 159 -41.58 12.28 -1.56
C LEU A 159 -42.91 12.95 -1.17
N VAL A 160 -44.04 12.26 -1.33
CA VAL A 160 -45.36 12.80 -0.91
C VAL A 160 -45.38 13.13 0.58
N THR A 161 -44.75 12.29 1.39
CA THR A 161 -44.65 12.53 2.85
C THR A 161 -43.79 13.78 3.14
N LEU A 162 -42.66 13.95 2.44
CA LEU A 162 -41.77 15.11 2.61
C LEU A 162 -42.42 16.40 2.05
N ASP A 163 -43.18 16.33 0.95
CA ASP A 163 -43.96 17.46 0.44
C ASP A 163 -45.03 17.89 1.45
N SER A 164 -45.71 16.93 2.06
CA SER A 164 -46.68 17.20 3.12
C SER A 164 -46.04 17.86 4.37
N ALA A 165 -44.82 17.47 4.71
CA ALA A 165 -44.04 18.09 5.78
C ALA A 165 -43.64 19.52 5.40
N GLU A 166 -43.18 19.75 4.17
CA GLU A 166 -42.79 21.09 3.72
C GLU A 166 -43.99 22.07 3.70
N LEU A 167 -45.15 21.63 3.25
CA LEU A 167 -46.36 22.41 3.29
C LEU A 167 -46.77 22.84 4.71
N ARG A 168 -46.47 22.02 5.70
CA ARG A 168 -46.88 22.25 7.10
C ARG A 168 -45.85 23.03 7.90
N PHE A 169 -44.57 22.77 7.70
CA PHE A 169 -43.48 23.30 8.54
C PHE A 169 -42.57 24.28 7.80
N GLY A 170 -42.79 24.47 6.51
CA GLY A 170 -41.79 25.10 5.64
C GLY A 170 -40.57 24.21 5.43
N ARG A 171 -39.48 24.79 4.95
CA ARG A 171 -38.24 24.06 4.62
C ARG A 171 -37.41 23.79 5.86
N ILE A 172 -37.44 22.55 6.33
CA ILE A 172 -36.55 22.05 7.39
C ILE A 172 -35.31 21.43 6.73
N PRO A 173 -34.06 21.83 7.05
CA PRO A 173 -32.84 21.39 6.36
C PRO A 173 -32.70 19.88 6.21
N VAL A 174 -33.01 19.11 7.27
CA VAL A 174 -32.91 17.65 7.26
C VAL A 174 -33.92 17.02 6.29
N LEU A 175 -35.17 17.49 6.29
CA LEU A 175 -36.23 16.98 5.41
C LEU A 175 -35.95 17.37 3.95
N SER A 176 -35.51 18.60 3.71
CA SER A 176 -35.11 19.06 2.38
C SER A 176 -33.92 18.28 1.84
N ALA A 177 -32.95 17.90 2.68
CA ALA A 177 -31.84 17.04 2.27
C ALA A 177 -32.31 15.64 1.85
N MET A 178 -33.23 15.04 2.62
CA MET A 178 -33.84 13.76 2.25
C MET A 178 -34.61 13.87 0.93
N LYS A 179 -35.42 14.92 0.77
CA LYS A 179 -36.21 15.17 -0.44
C LYS A 179 -35.28 15.29 -1.66
N ARG A 180 -34.23 16.10 -1.61
CA ARG A 180 -33.26 16.24 -2.70
C ARG A 180 -32.61 14.91 -3.06
N ARG A 181 -32.15 14.13 -2.06
CA ARG A 181 -31.55 12.81 -2.30
C ARG A 181 -32.53 11.87 -3.03
N LEU A 182 -33.79 11.83 -2.62
CA LEU A 182 -34.82 11.03 -3.27
C LEU A 182 -35.16 11.51 -4.67
N LEU A 183 -35.21 12.84 -4.90
CA LEU A 183 -35.41 13.41 -6.22
C LEU A 183 -34.28 13.03 -7.19
N VAL A 184 -33.02 13.06 -6.71
CA VAL A 184 -31.87 12.57 -7.50
C VAL A 184 -31.98 11.07 -7.77
N ALA A 185 -32.26 10.27 -6.76
CA ALA A 185 -32.40 8.80 -6.90
C ALA A 185 -33.55 8.39 -7.85
N THR A 186 -34.58 9.21 -7.96
CA THR A 186 -35.71 9.02 -8.88
C THR A 186 -35.57 9.76 -10.20
N ASN A 187 -34.37 10.25 -10.52
CA ASN A 187 -34.03 10.99 -11.73
C ASN A 187 -34.87 12.28 -11.97
N GLN A 188 -35.39 12.89 -10.89
CA GLN A 188 -36.13 14.17 -10.94
C GLN A 188 -35.17 15.34 -10.65
N ILE A 189 -34.07 15.43 -11.42
CA ILE A 189 -32.95 16.35 -11.13
C ILE A 189 -33.38 17.82 -11.14
N ASP A 190 -34.24 18.24 -12.09
CA ASP A 190 -34.69 19.63 -12.15
C ASP A 190 -35.47 20.07 -10.89
N LYS A 191 -36.24 19.15 -10.27
CA LYS A 191 -36.92 19.42 -9.00
C LYS A 191 -35.91 19.53 -7.86
N ALA A 192 -34.89 18.65 -7.85
CA ALA A 192 -33.82 18.74 -6.85
C ALA A 192 -33.06 20.07 -6.93
N VAL A 193 -32.83 20.58 -8.15
CA VAL A 193 -32.22 21.90 -8.39
C VAL A 193 -33.10 23.03 -7.85
N VAL A 194 -34.42 22.97 -8.07
CA VAL A 194 -35.36 23.98 -7.51
C VAL A 194 -35.28 24.01 -5.99
N GLU A 195 -35.28 22.85 -5.34
CA GLU A 195 -35.15 22.75 -3.90
C GLU A 195 -33.80 23.32 -3.39
N ALA A 196 -32.70 22.96 -4.04
CA ALA A 196 -31.38 23.45 -3.65
C ALA A 196 -31.24 24.96 -3.86
N ARG A 197 -31.78 25.51 -4.97
CA ARG A 197 -31.78 26.95 -5.22
C ARG A 197 -32.51 27.71 -4.12
N ALA A 198 -33.69 27.26 -3.73
CA ALA A 198 -34.44 27.88 -2.66
C ALA A 198 -33.69 27.81 -1.30
N MET A 199 -32.87 26.78 -1.08
CA MET A 199 -32.01 26.71 0.11
C MET A 199 -30.85 27.71 0.04
N VAL A 200 -30.28 27.94 -1.13
CA VAL A 200 -29.27 29.00 -1.36
C VAL A 200 -29.87 30.38 -1.13
N GLU A 201 -31.06 30.64 -1.68
CA GLU A 201 -31.78 31.92 -1.50
C GLU A 201 -32.05 32.20 -0.01
N ALA A 202 -32.40 31.19 0.76
CA ALA A 202 -32.65 31.32 2.19
C ALA A 202 -31.39 31.60 3.03
N ALA A 203 -30.21 31.18 2.58
CA ALA A 203 -28.93 31.47 3.26
C ALA A 203 -27.77 31.53 2.23
N PRO A 204 -27.63 32.66 1.55
CA PRO A 204 -26.69 32.81 0.43
C PRO A 204 -25.21 32.89 0.85
N TYR A 205 -24.93 32.97 2.15
CA TYR A 205 -23.56 33.01 2.68
C TYR A 205 -23.11 31.69 3.30
N GLU A 206 -23.85 30.60 3.07
CA GLU A 206 -23.45 29.26 3.48
C GLU A 206 -22.80 28.52 2.30
N ALA A 207 -21.47 28.40 2.26
CA ALA A 207 -20.72 27.76 1.18
C ALA A 207 -21.27 26.36 0.82
N GLN A 208 -21.62 25.56 1.83
CA GLN A 208 -22.13 24.20 1.64
C GLN A 208 -23.43 24.14 0.79
N ARG A 209 -24.26 25.16 0.82
CA ARG A 209 -25.50 25.20 0.01
C ARG A 209 -25.18 25.42 -1.47
N HIS A 210 -24.21 26.27 -1.74
CA HIS A 210 -23.69 26.47 -3.09
C HIS A 210 -23.04 25.21 -3.64
N VAL A 211 -22.26 24.48 -2.83
CA VAL A 211 -21.68 23.18 -3.22
C VAL A 211 -22.78 22.21 -3.64
N VAL A 212 -23.83 22.03 -2.81
CA VAL A 212 -24.96 21.12 -3.13
C VAL A 212 -25.67 21.53 -4.41
N LEU A 213 -25.86 22.82 -4.65
CA LEU A 213 -26.48 23.31 -5.90
C LEU A 213 -25.55 23.08 -7.09
N GLY A 214 -24.25 23.29 -6.92
CA GLY A 214 -23.22 23.01 -7.92
C GLY A 214 -23.21 21.53 -8.32
N ASP A 215 -23.23 20.62 -7.33
CA ASP A 215 -23.31 19.17 -7.56
C ASP A 215 -24.54 18.77 -8.38
N LEU A 216 -25.71 19.35 -8.06
CA LEU A 216 -26.94 19.09 -8.79
C LEU A 216 -26.90 19.63 -10.24
N TYR A 217 -26.30 20.81 -10.45
CA TYR A 217 -26.06 21.30 -11.80
C TYR A 217 -25.07 20.41 -12.56
N ALA A 218 -24.05 19.88 -11.89
CA ALA A 218 -23.10 18.95 -12.50
C ALA A 218 -23.78 17.64 -12.92
N ILE A 219 -24.68 17.09 -12.08
CA ILE A 219 -25.52 15.93 -12.42
C ILE A 219 -26.45 16.25 -13.59
N ALA A 220 -27.03 17.45 -13.61
CA ALA A 220 -27.88 17.93 -14.70
C ALA A 220 -27.11 18.26 -15.98
N LYS A 221 -25.78 18.09 -16.01
CA LYS A 221 -24.88 18.45 -17.12
C LYS A 221 -24.92 19.94 -17.49
N LYS A 222 -25.25 20.81 -16.54
CA LYS A 222 -25.25 22.29 -16.66
C LYS A 222 -23.92 22.83 -16.10
N ASP A 223 -22.81 22.50 -16.77
CA ASP A 223 -21.45 22.68 -16.26
C ASP A 223 -21.10 24.13 -15.92
N SER A 224 -21.53 25.10 -16.72
CA SER A 224 -21.28 26.51 -16.45
C SER A 224 -21.96 27.00 -15.15
N LEU A 225 -23.19 26.50 -14.89
CA LEU A 225 -23.90 26.81 -13.64
C LEU A 225 -23.28 26.11 -12.46
N ALA A 226 -22.87 24.85 -12.62
CA ALA A 226 -22.16 24.10 -11.57
C ALA A 226 -20.89 24.85 -11.16
N ARG A 227 -20.07 25.25 -12.12
CA ARG A 227 -18.83 26.00 -11.86
C ARG A 227 -19.11 27.31 -11.13
N ALA A 228 -20.12 28.09 -11.60
CA ALA A 228 -20.47 29.33 -10.94
C ALA A 228 -20.86 29.17 -9.46
N GLU A 229 -21.54 28.09 -9.13
CA GLU A 229 -21.91 27.82 -7.73
C GLU A 229 -20.70 27.39 -6.89
N TYR A 230 -19.79 26.56 -7.42
CA TYR A 230 -18.54 26.24 -6.72
C TYR A 230 -17.66 27.48 -6.54
N ASP A 231 -17.55 28.34 -7.54
CA ASP A 231 -16.79 29.59 -7.43
C ASP A 231 -17.40 30.52 -6.35
N ARG A 232 -18.74 30.57 -6.23
CA ARG A 232 -19.39 31.30 -5.13
C ARG A 232 -19.10 30.69 -3.78
N ALA A 233 -19.12 29.37 -3.66
CA ALA A 233 -18.75 28.70 -2.42
C ALA A 233 -17.31 29.04 -2.00
N LEU A 234 -16.36 29.09 -2.94
CA LEU A 234 -14.96 29.48 -2.69
C LEU A 234 -14.79 30.98 -2.43
N GLN A 235 -15.69 31.85 -2.93
CA GLN A 235 -15.71 33.28 -2.56
C GLN A 235 -16.14 33.48 -1.10
N ILE A 236 -17.01 32.61 -0.56
CA ILE A 236 -17.43 32.64 0.84
C ILE A 236 -16.34 32.10 1.75
N ASP A 237 -15.72 30.96 1.36
CA ASP A 237 -14.63 30.32 2.07
C ASP A 237 -13.68 29.66 1.07
N SER A 238 -12.59 30.35 0.75
CA SER A 238 -11.60 29.92 -0.24
C SER A 238 -10.79 28.69 0.17
N THR A 239 -10.82 28.33 1.46
CA THR A 239 -10.06 27.22 2.03
C THR A 239 -10.95 26.02 2.35
N ASN A 240 -12.23 26.11 2.10
CA ASN A 240 -13.20 25.06 2.42
C ASN A 240 -12.90 23.76 1.72
N VAL A 241 -12.45 22.78 2.47
CA VAL A 241 -12.01 21.47 1.94
C VAL A 241 -13.15 20.73 1.23
N GLN A 242 -14.39 20.84 1.74
CA GLN A 242 -15.53 20.17 1.10
C GLN A 242 -15.82 20.77 -0.28
N THR A 243 -15.75 22.11 -0.40
CA THR A 243 -15.90 22.79 -1.70
C THR A 243 -14.80 22.40 -2.67
N LEU A 244 -13.54 22.41 -2.22
CA LEU A 244 -12.40 22.00 -3.03
C LEU A 244 -12.50 20.53 -3.48
N MET A 245 -12.98 19.64 -2.61
CA MET A 245 -13.21 18.23 -2.97
C MET A 245 -14.31 18.09 -4.03
N ALA A 246 -15.44 18.74 -3.84
CA ALA A 246 -16.53 18.71 -4.81
C ALA A 246 -16.10 19.26 -6.19
N LEU A 247 -15.32 20.33 -6.19
CA LEU A 247 -14.77 20.90 -7.42
C LEU A 247 -13.73 19.98 -8.08
N ALA A 248 -12.91 19.31 -7.29
CA ALA A 248 -11.98 18.29 -7.80
C ALA A 248 -12.72 17.12 -8.46
N ASP A 249 -13.78 16.62 -7.82
CA ASP A 249 -14.61 15.54 -8.37
C ASP A 249 -15.37 16.00 -9.64
N PHE A 250 -15.81 17.25 -9.67
CA PHE A 250 -16.39 17.86 -10.86
C PHE A 250 -15.41 17.86 -12.05
N HIS A 251 -14.17 18.30 -11.85
CA HIS A 251 -13.15 18.29 -12.90
C HIS A 251 -12.74 16.87 -13.31
N ALA A 252 -12.61 15.96 -12.33
CA ALA A 252 -12.32 14.53 -12.59
C ALA A 252 -13.38 13.89 -13.49
N GLY A 253 -14.66 14.11 -13.20
CA GLY A 253 -15.78 13.58 -13.98
C GLY A 253 -15.85 14.12 -15.42
N ARG A 254 -15.16 15.21 -15.72
CA ARG A 254 -15.07 15.83 -17.05
C ARG A 254 -13.72 15.61 -17.72
N GLN A 255 -12.83 14.87 -17.06
CA GLN A 255 -11.46 14.62 -17.53
C GLN A 255 -10.65 15.91 -17.73
N ASP A 256 -11.03 17.00 -17.04
CA ASP A 256 -10.24 18.23 -16.98
C ASP A 256 -9.15 18.10 -15.92
N TYR A 257 -8.15 17.30 -16.26
CA TYR A 257 -7.09 16.92 -15.32
C TYR A 257 -6.20 18.10 -14.92
N ARG A 258 -6.06 19.13 -15.77
CA ARG A 258 -5.27 20.33 -15.40
C ARG A 258 -5.96 21.10 -14.27
N ALA A 259 -7.25 21.33 -14.39
CA ALA A 259 -8.02 21.98 -13.34
C ALA A 259 -8.13 21.09 -12.08
N LEU A 260 -8.31 19.77 -12.25
CA LEU A 260 -8.28 18.81 -11.15
C LEU A 260 -6.99 18.92 -10.32
N LEU A 261 -5.83 18.93 -10.98
CA LEU A 261 -4.53 18.99 -10.30
C LEU A 261 -4.30 20.36 -9.65
N ALA A 262 -4.77 21.44 -10.26
CA ALA A 262 -4.73 22.79 -9.68
C ALA A 262 -5.54 22.88 -8.38
N VAL A 263 -6.77 22.33 -8.36
CA VAL A 263 -7.61 22.25 -7.16
C VAL A 263 -6.99 21.31 -6.12
N THR A 264 -6.42 20.18 -6.56
CA THR A 264 -5.74 19.24 -5.67
C THR A 264 -4.55 19.90 -4.98
N ARG A 265 -3.83 20.81 -5.63
CA ARG A 265 -2.76 21.59 -5.00
C ARG A 265 -3.29 22.44 -3.85
N GLN A 266 -4.44 23.10 -4.01
CA GLN A 266 -5.08 23.85 -2.92
C GLN A 266 -5.49 22.93 -1.78
N LEU A 267 -6.03 21.75 -2.08
CA LEU A 267 -6.31 20.72 -1.07
C LEU A 267 -5.06 20.29 -0.29
N PHE A 268 -3.91 20.16 -0.97
CA PHE A 268 -2.64 19.79 -0.32
C PHE A 268 -2.10 20.90 0.59
N GLN A 269 -2.47 22.14 0.33
CA GLN A 269 -2.13 23.29 1.18
C GLN A 269 -2.99 23.37 2.45
N SER A 270 -4.16 22.71 2.51
CA SER A 270 -5.05 22.74 3.67
C SER A 270 -4.54 21.86 4.82
N ASP A 271 -4.67 22.35 6.06
CA ASP A 271 -4.38 21.56 7.28
C ASP A 271 -5.53 20.60 7.64
N GLU A 272 -6.73 20.87 7.17
CA GLU A 272 -7.90 20.04 7.44
C GLU A 272 -7.84 18.69 6.71
N LEU A 273 -7.11 18.61 5.58
CA LEU A 273 -6.94 17.36 4.86
C LEU A 273 -5.77 16.56 5.45
N PRO A 274 -6.00 15.36 6.01
CA PRO A 274 -4.94 14.54 6.58
C PRO A 274 -3.83 14.21 5.57
N LEU A 275 -2.56 14.22 6.03
CA LEU A 275 -1.40 13.90 5.19
C LEU A 275 -1.55 12.55 4.50
N GLU A 276 -2.05 11.53 5.21
CA GLU A 276 -2.30 10.20 4.62
C GLU A 276 -3.19 10.26 3.38
N THR A 277 -4.24 11.08 3.42
CA THR A 277 -5.14 11.28 2.28
C THR A 277 -4.43 11.99 1.11
N LYS A 278 -3.55 12.95 1.41
CA LYS A 278 -2.75 13.66 0.40
C LYS A 278 -1.78 12.70 -0.30
N ILE A 279 -1.04 11.90 0.47
CA ILE A 279 -0.11 10.89 -0.05
C ILE A 279 -0.84 9.86 -0.91
N LYS A 280 -1.96 9.31 -0.41
CA LYS A 280 -2.77 8.35 -1.17
C LYS A 280 -3.27 8.94 -2.50
N ARG A 281 -3.74 10.18 -2.48
CA ARG A 281 -4.23 10.87 -3.69
C ARG A 281 -3.09 11.12 -4.70
N PHE A 282 -1.92 11.52 -4.23
CA PHE A 282 -0.74 11.63 -5.08
C PHE A 282 -0.37 10.29 -5.73
N GLY A 283 -0.33 9.22 -4.94
CA GLY A 283 -0.05 7.87 -5.45
C GLY A 283 -1.04 7.39 -6.51
N GLN A 284 -2.32 7.77 -6.40
CA GLN A 284 -3.33 7.47 -7.44
C GLN A 284 -2.98 8.13 -8.78
N PHE A 285 -2.53 9.38 -8.78
CA PHE A 285 -2.13 10.08 -10.00
C PHE A 285 -0.85 9.53 -10.62
N THR A 286 0.07 9.02 -9.80
CA THR A 286 1.36 8.51 -10.26
C THR A 286 1.34 7.03 -10.65
N SER A 287 0.26 6.31 -10.38
CA SER A 287 0.11 4.88 -10.70
C SER A 287 -0.01 4.60 -12.21
N ASP A 288 -0.52 5.55 -12.99
CA ASP A 288 -0.60 5.47 -14.44
C ASP A 288 0.59 6.20 -15.08
N THR A 289 1.49 5.45 -15.70
CA THR A 289 2.70 5.99 -16.35
C THR A 289 2.40 6.99 -17.47
N ARG A 290 1.28 6.81 -18.19
CA ARG A 290 0.88 7.73 -19.27
C ARG A 290 0.41 9.05 -18.69
N PHE A 291 -0.48 9.00 -17.71
CA PHE A 291 -0.96 10.17 -16.98
C PHE A 291 0.21 10.91 -16.32
N TYR A 292 1.11 10.18 -15.68
CA TYR A 292 2.31 10.73 -15.04
C TYR A 292 3.16 11.56 -16.01
N ARG A 293 3.41 11.07 -17.22
CA ARG A 293 4.21 11.78 -18.23
C ARG A 293 3.49 13.02 -18.79
N GLU A 294 2.19 12.91 -18.99
CA GLU A 294 1.38 14.01 -19.56
C GLU A 294 1.24 15.20 -18.59
N TYR A 295 1.10 14.89 -17.29
CA TYR A 295 0.87 15.91 -16.25
C TYR A 295 2.06 16.11 -15.30
N TYR A 296 3.25 15.76 -15.74
CA TYR A 296 4.48 15.80 -14.93
C TYR A 296 4.66 17.13 -14.18
N PHE A 297 4.54 18.27 -14.84
CA PHE A 297 4.74 19.60 -14.22
C PHE A 297 3.74 19.86 -13.08
N GLN A 298 2.49 19.48 -13.27
CA GLN A 298 1.46 19.66 -12.25
C GLN A 298 1.66 18.68 -11.08
N LEU A 299 2.13 17.48 -11.36
CA LEU A 299 2.48 16.50 -10.32
C LEU A 299 3.72 16.92 -9.55
N ASN A 300 4.70 17.53 -10.21
CA ASN A 300 5.86 18.14 -9.56
C ASN A 300 5.45 19.28 -8.60
N ASP A 301 4.48 20.11 -8.99
CA ASP A 301 3.91 21.13 -8.11
C ASP A 301 3.24 20.52 -6.87
N LEU A 302 2.55 19.38 -7.02
CA LEU A 302 1.95 18.66 -5.89
C LEU A 302 3.01 18.07 -4.96
N ALA A 303 4.03 17.40 -5.51
CA ALA A 303 5.14 16.83 -4.75
C ALA A 303 5.90 17.92 -3.98
N SER A 304 6.22 19.03 -4.65
CA SER A 304 6.88 20.19 -4.05
C SER A 304 6.02 20.82 -2.94
N THR A 305 4.70 20.91 -3.13
CA THR A 305 3.78 21.43 -2.10
C THR A 305 3.83 20.56 -0.84
N LEU A 306 3.87 19.22 -0.99
CA LEU A 306 4.03 18.32 0.14
C LEU A 306 5.39 18.44 0.80
N ALA A 307 6.47 18.50 0.01
CA ALA A 307 7.84 18.61 0.51
C ALA A 307 8.08 19.91 1.31
N ILE A 308 7.53 21.02 0.85
CA ILE A 308 7.62 22.30 1.57
C ILE A 308 6.84 22.25 2.90
N ARG A 309 5.69 21.58 2.91
CA ARG A 309 4.81 21.59 4.08
C ARG A 309 5.19 20.55 5.13
N TYR A 310 5.76 19.44 4.70
CA TYR A 310 6.13 18.30 5.55
C TYR A 310 7.57 17.84 5.24
N PRO A 311 8.56 18.73 5.39
CA PRO A 311 9.93 18.45 4.95
C PRO A 311 10.56 17.24 5.65
N ASP A 312 10.21 17.00 6.93
CA ASP A 312 10.82 15.97 7.76
C ASP A 312 9.96 14.68 7.86
N ASP A 313 8.78 14.66 7.21
CA ASP A 313 7.97 13.43 7.20
C ASP A 313 8.57 12.43 6.21
N LYS A 314 9.01 11.29 6.74
CA LYS A 314 9.68 10.22 5.98
C LYS A 314 8.90 9.81 4.72
N ARG A 315 7.58 9.70 4.80
CA ARG A 315 6.72 9.31 3.68
C ARG A 315 6.72 10.36 2.57
N VAL A 316 6.81 11.63 2.94
CA VAL A 316 6.89 12.75 1.98
C VAL A 316 8.28 12.83 1.36
N VAL A 317 9.33 12.61 2.14
CA VAL A 317 10.71 12.53 1.63
C VAL A 317 10.83 11.41 0.60
N GLU A 318 10.32 10.22 0.92
CA GLU A 318 10.32 9.07 0.01
C GLU A 318 9.48 9.30 -1.25
N LEU A 319 8.28 9.91 -1.09
CA LEU A 319 7.41 10.27 -2.21
C LEU A 319 8.10 11.26 -3.15
N ASN A 320 8.69 12.34 -2.60
CA ASN A 320 9.34 13.37 -3.39
C ASN A 320 10.62 12.83 -4.08
N ALA A 321 11.43 12.06 -3.36
CA ALA A 321 12.60 11.41 -3.93
C ALA A 321 12.20 10.41 -5.04
N GLY A 322 11.17 9.61 -4.82
CA GLY A 322 10.62 8.71 -5.83
C GLY A 322 10.13 9.44 -7.09
N HIS A 323 9.49 10.60 -6.91
CA HIS A 323 9.09 11.47 -8.02
C HIS A 323 10.31 11.99 -8.81
N LEU A 324 11.34 12.47 -8.12
CA LEU A 324 12.58 12.94 -8.72
C LEU A 324 13.34 11.83 -9.47
N ILE A 325 13.38 10.61 -8.91
CA ILE A 325 13.99 9.45 -9.57
C ILE A 325 13.22 9.08 -10.85
N ALA A 326 11.88 9.04 -10.77
CA ALA A 326 11.04 8.70 -11.91
C ALA A 326 11.14 9.72 -13.05
N SER A 327 11.44 10.97 -12.75
CA SER A 327 11.70 12.03 -13.73
C SER A 327 13.12 12.07 -14.28
N GLY A 328 14.03 11.29 -13.69
CA GLY A 328 15.45 11.29 -14.06
C GLY A 328 16.29 12.37 -13.35
N GLU A 329 15.73 13.08 -12.39
CA GLU A 329 16.41 14.12 -11.62
C GLU A 329 17.18 13.53 -10.42
N LEU A 330 18.10 12.60 -10.77
CA LEU A 330 18.81 11.78 -9.79
C LEU A 330 19.66 12.60 -8.81
N GLU A 331 20.27 13.68 -9.26
CA GLU A 331 21.10 14.55 -8.41
C GLU A 331 20.25 15.27 -7.35
N GLN A 332 19.01 15.66 -7.69
CA GLN A 332 18.10 16.29 -6.72
C GLN A 332 17.60 15.27 -5.71
N ALA A 333 17.24 14.05 -6.17
CA ALA A 333 16.88 12.95 -5.28
C ALA A 333 18.02 12.60 -4.32
N LEU A 334 19.24 12.56 -4.86
CA LEU A 334 20.46 12.32 -4.09
C LEU A 334 20.71 13.40 -3.03
N ALA A 335 20.55 14.68 -3.40
CA ALA A 335 20.69 15.80 -2.48
C ALA A 335 19.64 15.73 -1.35
N LEU A 336 18.40 15.38 -1.70
CA LEU A 336 17.32 15.22 -0.73
C LEU A 336 17.63 14.10 0.27
N TYR A 337 18.00 12.91 -0.18
CA TYR A 337 18.36 11.82 0.73
C TYR A 337 19.59 12.16 1.59
N LYS A 338 20.60 12.81 1.00
CA LYS A 338 21.81 13.24 1.74
C LYS A 338 21.50 14.24 2.84
N SER A 339 20.54 15.15 2.66
CA SER A 339 20.15 16.11 3.69
C SER A 339 19.58 15.44 4.94
N HIS A 340 18.97 14.25 4.78
CA HIS A 340 18.36 13.48 5.87
C HIS A 340 19.26 12.37 6.45
N LEU A 341 20.50 12.22 5.98
CA LEU A 341 21.40 11.19 6.53
C LEU A 341 21.87 11.47 7.96
N ALA A 342 21.73 12.70 8.45
CA ALA A 342 22.08 13.10 9.82
C ALA A 342 20.93 13.00 10.82
N ASP A 343 19.72 12.65 10.35
CA ASP A 343 18.53 12.56 11.18
C ASP A 343 18.65 11.47 12.25
N GLN A 344 17.94 11.64 13.36
CA GLN A 344 17.95 10.71 14.47
C GLN A 344 16.51 10.22 14.76
N PRO A 345 16.29 8.89 14.76
CA PRO A 345 17.26 7.81 14.46
C PRO A 345 17.64 7.78 12.97
N PRO A 346 18.85 7.31 12.63
CA PRO A 346 19.29 7.24 11.24
C PRO A 346 18.43 6.27 10.44
N ALA A 347 18.00 6.67 9.25
CA ALA A 347 17.17 5.87 8.37
C ALA A 347 18.04 5.02 7.42
N GLU A 348 18.00 3.70 7.59
CA GLU A 348 18.73 2.75 6.74
C GLU A 348 18.40 2.94 5.25
N GLU A 349 17.13 3.20 4.95
CA GLU A 349 16.61 3.34 3.60
C GLU A 349 17.25 4.51 2.85
N TYR A 350 17.56 5.59 3.54
CA TYR A 350 18.22 6.75 2.93
C TYR A 350 19.68 6.45 2.56
N PHE A 351 20.40 5.71 3.42
CA PHE A 351 21.74 5.24 3.07
C PHE A 351 21.71 4.32 1.85
N ARG A 352 20.75 3.38 1.80
CA ARG A 352 20.57 2.49 0.66
C ARG A 352 20.30 3.29 -0.63
N ALA A 353 19.33 4.21 -0.60
CA ALA A 353 19.00 5.04 -1.75
C ALA A 353 20.19 5.87 -2.24
N VAL A 354 20.95 6.48 -1.33
CA VAL A 354 22.18 7.23 -1.70
C VAL A 354 23.21 6.32 -2.35
N ILE A 355 23.46 5.14 -1.79
CA ILE A 355 24.41 4.16 -2.33
C ILE A 355 23.99 3.67 -3.72
N ASP A 356 22.70 3.39 -3.92
CA ASP A 356 22.17 2.92 -5.19
C ASP A 356 22.26 3.99 -6.28
N ILE A 357 21.86 5.24 -5.98
CA ILE A 357 21.94 6.36 -6.91
C ILE A 357 23.42 6.68 -7.27
N GLU A 358 24.30 6.77 -6.27
CA GLU A 358 25.72 7.01 -6.50
C GLU A 358 26.38 5.87 -7.31
N SER A 359 25.94 4.63 -7.10
CA SER A 359 26.39 3.48 -7.88
C SER A 359 25.93 3.58 -9.33
N TYR A 360 24.66 3.97 -9.56
CA TYR A 360 24.13 4.18 -10.90
C TYR A 360 24.86 5.31 -11.65
N LEU A 361 25.18 6.40 -10.96
CA LEU A 361 25.95 7.54 -11.46
C LEU A 361 27.45 7.23 -11.63
N GLN A 362 27.88 6.03 -11.26
CA GLN A 362 29.27 5.57 -11.36
C GLN A 362 30.27 6.43 -10.53
N HIS A 363 29.91 6.79 -9.32
CA HIS A 363 30.73 7.53 -8.37
C HIS A 363 31.31 6.62 -7.27
N PRO A 364 32.34 5.78 -7.57
CA PRO A 364 32.82 4.74 -6.65
C PRO A 364 33.35 5.28 -5.31
N ASP A 365 34.01 6.43 -5.30
CA ASP A 365 34.52 7.03 -4.08
C ASP A 365 33.41 7.49 -3.15
N SER A 366 32.33 8.02 -3.72
CA SER A 366 31.13 8.42 -2.99
C SER A 366 30.42 7.20 -2.43
N VAL A 367 30.23 6.16 -3.23
CA VAL A 367 29.66 4.88 -2.78
C VAL A 367 30.47 4.31 -1.61
N ASP A 368 31.80 4.28 -1.72
CA ASP A 368 32.68 3.79 -0.66
C ASP A 368 32.50 4.56 0.66
N LYS A 369 32.44 5.89 0.57
CA LYS A 369 32.18 6.77 1.72
C LYS A 369 30.87 6.44 2.42
N TYR A 370 29.75 6.39 1.67
CA TYR A 370 28.42 6.20 2.25
C TYR A 370 28.19 4.78 2.73
N VAL A 371 28.71 3.76 2.02
CA VAL A 371 28.67 2.36 2.48
C VAL A 371 29.46 2.20 3.78
N THR A 372 30.65 2.83 3.89
CA THR A 372 31.45 2.79 5.12
C THR A 372 30.66 3.36 6.28
N ARG A 373 30.04 4.52 6.08
CA ARG A 373 29.21 5.15 7.12
C ARG A 373 27.98 4.33 7.46
N ALA A 374 27.32 3.75 6.47
CA ALA A 374 26.18 2.85 6.68
C ALA A 374 26.58 1.62 7.54
N LEU A 375 27.76 1.01 7.29
CA LEU A 375 28.25 -0.12 8.07
C LEU A 375 28.64 0.23 9.51
N GLU A 376 29.05 1.48 9.78
CA GLU A 376 29.26 1.96 11.16
C GLU A 376 27.94 2.00 11.96
N LEU A 377 26.84 2.38 11.30
CA LEU A 377 25.52 2.53 11.92
C LEU A 377 24.73 1.22 11.91
N PHE A 378 24.87 0.42 10.87
CA PHE A 378 24.12 -0.80 10.61
C PHE A 378 25.05 -1.99 10.31
N PRO A 379 25.91 -2.41 11.22
CA PRO A 379 26.97 -3.40 10.97
C PRO A 379 26.46 -4.80 10.60
N ALA A 380 25.19 -5.13 10.90
CA ALA A 380 24.59 -6.41 10.61
C ALA A 380 23.89 -6.49 9.24
N LYS A 381 23.84 -5.39 8.48
CA LYS A 381 23.11 -5.36 7.21
C LYS A 381 23.93 -5.95 6.08
N VAL A 382 23.42 -7.06 5.55
CA VAL A 382 24.08 -7.83 4.49
C VAL A 382 24.29 -6.99 3.23
N ASP A 383 23.28 -6.22 2.83
CA ASP A 383 23.30 -5.42 1.60
C ASP A 383 24.45 -4.40 1.60
N PHE A 384 24.73 -3.72 2.71
CA PHE A 384 25.84 -2.78 2.80
C PHE A 384 27.19 -3.47 2.70
N HIS A 385 27.34 -4.67 3.26
CA HIS A 385 28.55 -5.46 3.09
C HIS A 385 28.73 -5.91 1.63
N LEU A 386 27.65 -6.28 0.93
CA LEU A 386 27.68 -6.62 -0.49
C LEU A 386 28.05 -5.43 -1.35
N SER A 387 27.43 -4.28 -1.12
CA SER A 387 27.75 -3.02 -1.82
C SER A 387 29.23 -2.63 -1.63
N LYS A 388 29.75 -2.76 -0.39
CA LYS A 388 31.18 -2.54 -0.10
C LYS A 388 32.05 -3.50 -0.89
N GLY A 389 31.68 -4.77 -0.95
CA GLY A 389 32.39 -5.79 -1.72
C GLY A 389 32.43 -5.47 -3.21
N HIS A 390 31.30 -5.07 -3.78
CA HIS A 390 31.20 -4.68 -5.20
C HIS A 390 32.08 -3.47 -5.53
N VAL A 391 32.00 -2.40 -4.73
CA VAL A 391 32.85 -1.21 -4.94
C VAL A 391 34.33 -1.55 -4.87
N MET A 392 34.75 -2.34 -3.89
CA MET A 392 36.14 -2.78 -3.77
C MET A 392 36.58 -3.67 -4.93
N SER A 393 35.69 -4.55 -5.43
CA SER A 393 35.98 -5.41 -6.60
C SER A 393 36.17 -4.57 -7.87
N ASN A 394 35.23 -3.66 -8.13
CA ASN A 394 35.29 -2.75 -9.29
C ASN A 394 36.53 -1.84 -9.25
N SER A 395 36.97 -1.44 -8.06
CA SER A 395 38.21 -0.70 -7.83
C SER A 395 39.46 -1.59 -7.81
N LYS A 396 39.35 -2.85 -8.21
CA LYS A 396 40.42 -3.85 -8.25
C LYS A 396 41.06 -4.15 -6.87
N GLN A 397 40.39 -3.80 -5.77
CA GLN A 397 40.85 -4.05 -4.42
C GLN A 397 40.29 -5.39 -3.89
N TYR A 398 40.59 -6.48 -4.61
CA TYR A 398 39.96 -7.79 -4.43
C TYR A 398 40.05 -8.36 -3.02
N VAL A 399 41.15 -8.15 -2.31
CA VAL A 399 41.29 -8.62 -0.91
C VAL A 399 40.32 -7.91 0.02
N LYS A 400 40.10 -6.60 -0.18
CA LYS A 400 39.12 -5.86 0.60
C LYS A 400 37.68 -6.27 0.21
N ALA A 401 37.43 -6.53 -1.08
CA ALA A 401 36.15 -7.07 -1.56
C ALA A 401 35.80 -8.39 -0.85
N ILE A 402 36.75 -9.34 -0.83
CA ILE A 402 36.60 -10.63 -0.14
C ILE A 402 36.33 -10.41 1.35
N GLY A 403 37.01 -9.45 1.98
CA GLY A 403 36.77 -9.09 3.40
C GLY A 403 35.36 -8.60 3.64
N ALA A 404 34.85 -7.74 2.77
CA ALA A 404 33.48 -7.23 2.82
C ALA A 404 32.43 -8.34 2.60
N TYR A 405 32.62 -9.20 1.61
CA TYR A 405 31.76 -10.37 1.38
C TYR A 405 31.74 -11.34 2.55
N LYS A 406 32.90 -11.55 3.21
CA LYS A 406 32.93 -12.33 4.45
C LYS A 406 32.19 -11.63 5.60
N GLY A 407 32.13 -10.30 5.61
CA GLY A 407 31.26 -9.52 6.48
C GLY A 407 29.79 -9.86 6.25
N ALA A 408 29.35 -9.79 4.99
CA ALA A 408 28.00 -10.19 4.58
C ALA A 408 27.65 -11.62 5.01
N LEU A 409 28.57 -12.56 4.83
CA LEU A 409 28.38 -13.98 5.14
C LEU A 409 28.08 -14.23 6.62
N ARG A 410 28.59 -13.42 7.55
CA ARG A 410 28.33 -13.54 8.99
C ARG A 410 26.89 -13.26 9.36
N HIS A 411 26.19 -12.48 8.54
CA HIS A 411 24.83 -12.03 8.78
C HIS A 411 23.82 -12.63 7.79
N ALA A 412 24.28 -13.47 6.85
CA ALA A 412 23.38 -14.15 5.91
C ALA A 412 22.52 -15.18 6.67
N ASP A 413 21.22 -15.08 6.49
CA ASP A 413 20.19 -15.88 7.18
C ASP A 413 19.77 -17.14 6.41
N THR A 414 19.87 -17.12 5.07
CA THR A 414 19.46 -18.25 4.21
C THR A 414 20.64 -18.93 3.54
N ASP A 415 20.50 -20.23 3.27
CA ASP A 415 21.52 -20.99 2.55
C ASP A 415 21.68 -20.52 1.10
N SER A 416 20.59 -20.08 0.46
CA SER A 416 20.65 -19.47 -0.85
C SER A 416 21.53 -18.22 -0.86
N LEU A 417 21.35 -17.32 0.09
CA LEU A 417 22.16 -16.11 0.23
C LEU A 417 23.63 -16.43 0.55
N ARG A 418 23.88 -17.39 1.45
CA ARG A 418 25.24 -17.89 1.75
C ARG A 418 25.92 -18.42 0.49
N SER A 419 25.18 -19.17 -0.31
CA SER A 419 25.68 -19.71 -1.59
C SER A 419 26.08 -18.58 -2.53
N VAL A 420 25.21 -17.60 -2.73
CA VAL A 420 25.49 -16.43 -3.60
C VAL A 420 26.73 -15.69 -3.11
N ILE A 421 26.84 -15.40 -1.81
CA ILE A 421 28.00 -14.70 -1.25
C ILE A 421 29.30 -15.50 -1.42
N TRP A 422 29.27 -16.83 -1.23
CA TRP A 422 30.42 -17.66 -1.52
C TRP A 422 30.80 -17.66 -3.00
N GLY A 423 29.82 -17.57 -3.90
CA GLY A 423 30.05 -17.35 -5.34
C GLY A 423 30.82 -16.06 -5.59
N MET A 424 30.34 -14.92 -5.03
CA MET A 424 31.02 -13.62 -5.15
C MET A 424 32.45 -13.63 -4.59
N ILE A 425 32.69 -14.36 -3.49
CA ILE A 425 34.03 -14.56 -2.95
C ILE A 425 34.90 -15.33 -3.97
N GLY A 426 34.35 -16.35 -4.62
CA GLY A 426 35.03 -17.10 -5.68
C GLY A 426 35.41 -16.21 -6.87
N ASP A 427 34.44 -15.42 -7.36
CA ASP A 427 34.66 -14.49 -8.46
C ASP A 427 35.75 -13.45 -8.14
N ALA A 428 35.73 -12.89 -6.92
CA ALA A 428 36.76 -11.96 -6.48
C ALA A 428 38.16 -12.60 -6.37
N TRP A 429 38.25 -13.87 -6.00
CA TRP A 429 39.50 -14.63 -6.04
C TRP A 429 39.97 -14.89 -7.49
N HIS A 430 39.05 -15.18 -8.42
CA HIS A 430 39.37 -15.34 -9.83
C HIS A 430 39.90 -14.03 -10.41
N GLN A 431 39.19 -12.91 -10.22
CA GLN A 431 39.63 -11.58 -10.68
C GLN A 431 41.03 -11.21 -10.12
N LYS A 432 41.30 -11.56 -8.84
CA LYS A 432 42.64 -11.39 -8.29
C LYS A 432 43.69 -12.23 -8.99
N ALA A 433 43.36 -13.49 -9.39
CA ALA A 433 44.26 -14.37 -10.13
C ALA A 433 44.61 -13.80 -11.48
N GLU A 434 43.64 -13.26 -12.21
CA GLU A 434 43.83 -12.62 -13.53
C GLU A 434 44.68 -11.35 -13.43
N ALA A 435 44.43 -10.52 -12.42
CA ALA A 435 45.18 -9.29 -12.20
C ALA A 435 46.65 -9.55 -11.84
N GLY A 436 46.96 -10.71 -11.30
CA GLY A 436 48.32 -11.09 -10.92
C GLY A 436 48.93 -10.20 -9.82
N GLU A 437 48.10 -9.49 -9.06
CA GLU A 437 48.55 -8.55 -8.01
C GLU A 437 48.72 -9.28 -6.66
N PRO A 438 49.90 -9.09 -5.99
CA PRO A 438 50.10 -9.58 -4.63
C PRO A 438 49.29 -8.75 -3.62
N ASN A 439 48.72 -9.41 -2.57
CA ASN A 439 48.15 -8.67 -1.44
C ASN A 439 49.25 -8.06 -0.55
N LEU A 440 48.84 -7.24 0.45
CA LEU A 440 49.77 -6.53 1.34
C LEU A 440 50.71 -7.49 2.10
N GLU A 441 50.20 -8.67 2.50
CA GLU A 441 50.95 -9.74 3.20
C GLU A 441 51.94 -10.44 2.26
N GLU A 442 51.64 -10.52 0.98
CA GLU A 442 52.51 -11.09 -0.06
C GLU A 442 53.57 -10.08 -0.55
N ARG A 443 53.47 -8.79 -0.19
CA ARG A 443 54.46 -7.73 -0.46
C ARG A 443 55.60 -7.70 0.54
N LEU A 444 55.56 -8.47 1.62
CA LEU A 444 56.67 -8.55 2.57
C LEU A 444 57.90 -9.20 1.89
N PRO A 445 59.10 -8.63 2.05
CA PRO A 445 60.30 -8.97 1.27
C PRO A 445 60.72 -10.46 1.28
N LEU A 446 60.32 -11.21 2.31
CA LEU A 446 60.65 -12.64 2.44
C LEU A 446 59.77 -13.57 1.58
N GLN A 447 58.61 -13.12 1.14
CA GLN A 447 57.69 -13.97 0.34
C GLN A 447 57.69 -13.64 -1.18
N MET A 448 58.08 -12.42 -1.56
CA MET A 448 58.18 -12.04 -2.96
C MET A 448 59.26 -12.81 -3.78
N GLY A 449 60.25 -13.38 -3.15
CA GLY A 449 61.25 -14.23 -3.80
C GLY A 449 60.82 -15.65 -4.10
N LEU A 450 59.77 -16.17 -3.41
CA LEU A 450 59.32 -17.56 -3.48
C LEU A 450 58.12 -17.82 -4.39
N LEU A 451 57.30 -16.79 -4.65
CA LEU A 451 56.06 -16.92 -5.45
C LEU A 451 56.08 -15.88 -6.57
N GLY A 452 56.59 -16.24 -7.76
CA GLY A 452 56.40 -15.43 -8.96
C GLY A 452 54.90 -15.23 -9.29
N LYS A 453 54.59 -14.27 -10.21
CA LYS A 453 53.20 -13.98 -10.65
C LYS A 453 52.34 -15.22 -10.89
N LYS A 454 52.90 -16.28 -11.51
CA LYS A 454 52.24 -17.57 -11.74
C LYS A 454 51.86 -18.29 -10.43
N GLY A 455 52.66 -18.19 -9.39
CA GLY A 455 52.39 -18.82 -8.09
C GLY A 455 51.27 -18.12 -7.34
N ILE A 456 51.19 -16.77 -7.44
CA ILE A 456 50.12 -15.95 -6.84
C ILE A 456 48.78 -16.26 -7.52
N ALA A 457 48.76 -16.29 -8.85
CA ALA A 457 47.57 -16.65 -9.63
C ALA A 457 47.07 -18.07 -9.27
N ARG A 458 47.98 -19.05 -9.18
CA ARG A 458 47.64 -20.43 -8.80
C ARG A 458 47.06 -20.55 -7.39
N LYS A 459 47.59 -19.76 -6.41
CA LYS A 459 47.07 -19.72 -5.05
C LYS A 459 45.66 -19.11 -5.03
N ALA A 460 45.44 -18.00 -5.77
CA ALA A 460 44.16 -17.33 -5.87
C ALA A 460 43.10 -18.25 -6.53
N MET A 461 43.42 -18.94 -7.62
CA MET A 461 42.54 -19.92 -8.26
C MET A 461 42.16 -21.06 -7.30
N LYS A 462 43.10 -21.56 -6.50
CA LYS A 462 42.77 -22.57 -5.49
C LYS A 462 41.74 -22.06 -4.46
N GLU A 463 41.85 -20.83 -4.03
CA GLU A 463 40.87 -20.23 -3.12
C GLU A 463 39.52 -19.94 -3.82
N CYS A 464 39.53 -19.57 -5.12
CA CYS A 464 38.33 -19.46 -5.94
C CYS A 464 37.54 -20.79 -5.92
N TYR A 465 38.19 -21.89 -6.27
CA TYR A 465 37.53 -23.20 -6.32
C TYR A 465 37.02 -23.64 -4.93
N LYS A 466 37.76 -23.39 -3.85
CA LYS A 466 37.27 -23.65 -2.50
C LYS A 466 36.01 -22.83 -2.15
N ALA A 467 35.93 -21.60 -2.64
CA ALA A 467 34.77 -20.76 -2.40
C ALA A 467 33.55 -21.28 -3.18
N TYR A 468 33.74 -21.68 -4.44
CA TYR A 468 32.68 -22.31 -5.24
C TYR A 468 32.20 -23.63 -4.65
N GLU A 469 33.10 -24.49 -4.14
CA GLU A 469 32.73 -25.71 -3.44
C GLU A 469 31.86 -25.41 -2.19
N ARG A 470 32.20 -24.35 -1.46
CA ARG A 470 31.38 -23.93 -0.30
C ARG A 470 30.03 -23.39 -0.75
N SER A 471 29.97 -22.62 -1.83
CA SER A 471 28.73 -22.13 -2.41
C SER A 471 27.80 -23.30 -2.76
N LEU A 472 28.30 -24.28 -3.50
CA LEU A 472 27.53 -25.44 -3.95
C LEU A 472 27.12 -26.40 -2.83
N ARG A 473 27.76 -26.35 -1.64
CA ARG A 473 27.28 -27.08 -0.46
C ARG A 473 26.00 -26.47 0.10
N TYR A 474 25.86 -25.14 0.06
CA TYR A 474 24.65 -24.43 0.52
C TYR A 474 23.52 -24.51 -0.51
N TRP A 475 23.87 -24.38 -1.79
CA TRP A 475 22.90 -24.46 -2.88
C TRP A 475 23.52 -25.17 -4.09
N PRO A 476 23.29 -26.50 -4.23
CA PRO A 476 23.88 -27.31 -5.30
C PRO A 476 23.51 -26.87 -6.72
N ASP A 477 22.36 -26.22 -6.87
CA ASP A 477 21.81 -25.73 -8.13
C ASP A 477 22.05 -24.21 -8.35
N ASN A 478 23.05 -23.63 -7.72
CA ASN A 478 23.46 -22.26 -8.02
C ASN A 478 24.07 -22.20 -9.44
N THR A 479 23.21 -21.87 -10.41
CA THR A 479 23.55 -21.90 -11.83
C THR A 479 24.70 -20.98 -12.20
N MET A 480 24.81 -19.80 -11.56
CA MET A 480 25.91 -18.87 -11.80
C MET A 480 27.25 -19.49 -11.37
N VAL A 481 27.30 -20.08 -10.19
CA VAL A 481 28.53 -20.70 -9.67
C VAL A 481 28.88 -21.96 -10.46
N LEU A 482 27.90 -22.80 -10.77
CA LEU A 482 28.12 -23.99 -11.63
C LEU A 482 28.70 -23.60 -12.98
N ASN A 483 28.15 -22.56 -13.61
CA ASN A 483 28.61 -22.05 -14.90
C ASN A 483 30.06 -21.54 -14.82
N ASN A 484 30.32 -20.61 -13.88
CA ASN A 484 31.65 -20.01 -13.76
C ASN A 484 32.70 -21.05 -13.41
N TYR A 485 32.37 -22.00 -12.52
CA TYR A 485 33.26 -23.08 -12.16
C TYR A 485 33.58 -23.99 -13.37
N ALA A 486 32.56 -24.41 -14.12
CA ALA A 486 32.73 -25.21 -15.31
C ALA A 486 33.58 -24.48 -16.37
N TYR A 487 33.32 -23.19 -16.58
CA TYR A 487 34.10 -22.38 -17.52
C TYR A 487 35.57 -22.28 -17.13
N PHE A 488 35.87 -21.97 -15.86
CA PHE A 488 37.26 -21.83 -15.42
C PHE A 488 38.02 -23.16 -15.44
N LEU A 489 37.36 -24.28 -15.10
CA LEU A 489 37.97 -25.61 -15.29
C LEU A 489 38.27 -25.90 -16.77
N SER A 490 37.42 -25.49 -17.69
CA SER A 490 37.61 -25.67 -19.12
C SER A 490 38.77 -24.84 -19.68
N LEU A 491 38.98 -23.63 -19.16
CA LEU A 491 40.12 -22.78 -19.50
C LEU A 491 41.47 -23.38 -19.04
N GLU A 492 41.46 -24.02 -17.85
CA GLU A 492 42.64 -24.73 -17.31
C GLU A 492 42.82 -26.15 -17.92
N GLU A 493 41.88 -26.61 -18.75
CA GLU A 493 41.82 -27.98 -19.29
C GLU A 493 41.93 -29.05 -18.20
N ARG A 494 41.28 -28.80 -17.08
CA ARG A 494 41.35 -29.61 -15.86
C ARG A 494 39.95 -30.07 -15.45
N ASP A 495 39.84 -31.32 -14.96
CA ASP A 495 38.58 -31.90 -14.47
C ASP A 495 37.40 -31.69 -15.46
N LEU A 496 37.65 -31.84 -16.77
CA LEU A 496 36.71 -31.51 -17.84
C LEU A 496 35.40 -32.30 -17.77
N GLU A 497 35.41 -33.55 -17.30
CA GLU A 497 34.19 -34.35 -17.09
C GLU A 497 33.32 -33.74 -15.98
N ARG A 498 33.94 -33.22 -14.95
CA ARG A 498 33.25 -32.49 -13.92
C ARG A 498 32.68 -31.17 -14.45
N ALA A 499 33.43 -30.45 -15.25
CA ALA A 499 32.97 -29.24 -15.94
C ALA A 499 31.76 -29.54 -16.83
N LEU A 500 31.77 -30.68 -17.53
CA LEU A 500 30.66 -31.14 -18.37
C LEU A 500 29.42 -31.42 -17.51
N THR A 501 29.58 -32.10 -16.39
CA THR A 501 28.47 -32.39 -15.46
C THR A 501 27.82 -31.08 -14.96
N MET A 502 28.63 -30.11 -14.54
CA MET A 502 28.15 -28.81 -14.06
C MET A 502 27.46 -28.01 -15.15
N SER A 503 28.09 -27.86 -16.31
CA SER A 503 27.51 -27.10 -17.44
C SER A 503 26.23 -27.74 -17.98
N SER A 504 26.17 -29.08 -18.06
CA SER A 504 24.96 -29.82 -18.43
C SER A 504 23.81 -29.56 -17.41
N ARG A 505 24.15 -29.54 -16.13
CA ARG A 505 23.19 -29.23 -15.06
C ARG A 505 22.62 -27.82 -15.21
N VAL A 506 23.46 -26.83 -15.49
CA VAL A 506 23.04 -25.44 -15.74
C VAL A 506 22.08 -25.36 -16.92
N VAL A 507 22.43 -25.99 -18.06
CA VAL A 507 21.58 -26.00 -19.27
C VAL A 507 20.21 -26.65 -18.96
N ALA A 508 20.19 -27.71 -18.16
CA ALA A 508 18.94 -28.37 -17.75
C ALA A 508 18.06 -27.53 -16.81
N LEU A 509 18.66 -26.64 -16.00
CA LEU A 509 17.96 -25.78 -15.03
C LEU A 509 17.50 -24.45 -15.63
N THR A 510 18.02 -24.07 -16.79
CA THR A 510 17.79 -22.75 -17.39
C THR A 510 17.23 -22.87 -18.79
N ASP A 511 16.28 -22.01 -19.14
CA ASP A 511 15.64 -22.05 -20.46
C ASP A 511 16.53 -21.39 -21.53
N ASN A 512 17.40 -22.22 -22.17
CA ASN A 512 18.19 -21.84 -23.35
C ASN A 512 18.95 -20.48 -23.24
N ASN A 513 19.53 -20.19 -22.08
CA ASN A 513 20.33 -18.97 -21.89
C ASN A 513 21.63 -19.06 -22.75
N PRO A 514 21.87 -18.09 -23.65
CA PRO A 514 23.03 -18.14 -24.57
C PRO A 514 24.37 -18.24 -23.83
N THR A 515 24.57 -17.53 -22.73
CA THR A 515 25.80 -17.54 -21.93
C THR A 515 26.09 -18.94 -21.37
N TYR A 516 25.05 -19.61 -20.89
CA TYR A 516 25.21 -20.97 -20.34
C TYR A 516 25.40 -22.03 -21.42
N LEU A 517 24.77 -21.86 -22.58
CA LEU A 517 25.00 -22.69 -23.75
C LEU A 517 26.43 -22.49 -24.28
N ASP A 518 26.97 -21.27 -24.23
CA ASP A 518 28.36 -21.00 -24.63
C ASP A 518 29.33 -21.78 -23.73
N THR A 519 29.23 -21.68 -22.44
CA THR A 519 30.08 -22.44 -21.51
C THR A 519 29.95 -23.93 -21.73
N HIS A 520 28.76 -24.45 -21.93
CA HIS A 520 28.54 -25.88 -22.17
C HIS A 520 29.16 -26.32 -23.48
N GLY A 521 28.95 -25.56 -24.55
CA GLY A 521 29.58 -25.81 -25.85
C GLY A 521 31.10 -25.73 -25.78
N TRP A 522 31.65 -24.77 -25.04
CA TRP A 522 33.09 -24.63 -24.85
C TRP A 522 33.70 -25.82 -24.08
N VAL A 523 33.03 -26.29 -23.01
CA VAL A 523 33.45 -27.51 -22.29
C VAL A 523 33.45 -28.74 -23.20
N LEU A 524 32.40 -28.94 -24.00
CA LEU A 524 32.33 -30.02 -24.98
C LEU A 524 33.50 -29.96 -26.01
N PHE A 525 33.79 -28.74 -26.45
CA PHE A 525 34.93 -28.50 -27.35
C PHE A 525 36.26 -28.91 -26.72
N LYS A 526 36.51 -28.52 -25.49
CA LYS A 526 37.72 -28.88 -24.72
C LYS A 526 37.85 -30.40 -24.46
N LEU A 527 36.73 -31.11 -24.43
CA LEU A 527 36.65 -32.57 -24.36
C LEU A 527 36.86 -33.27 -25.71
N GLY A 528 37.05 -32.51 -26.81
CA GLY A 528 37.18 -33.06 -28.17
C GLY A 528 35.84 -33.46 -28.81
N ARG A 529 34.69 -33.17 -28.17
CA ARG A 529 33.33 -33.45 -28.67
C ARG A 529 32.87 -32.33 -29.61
N THR A 530 33.65 -32.09 -30.68
CA THR A 530 33.54 -30.88 -31.53
C THR A 530 32.21 -30.79 -32.26
N ASP A 531 31.63 -31.90 -32.73
CA ASP A 531 30.35 -31.90 -33.43
C ASP A 531 29.16 -31.52 -32.50
N GLU A 532 29.22 -31.97 -31.25
CA GLU A 532 28.23 -31.60 -30.25
C GLU A 532 28.38 -30.13 -29.83
N ALA A 533 29.63 -29.71 -29.62
CA ALA A 533 29.96 -28.32 -29.34
C ALA A 533 29.44 -27.36 -30.41
N ARG A 534 29.65 -27.74 -31.70
CA ARG A 534 29.13 -26.96 -32.84
C ARG A 534 27.63 -26.74 -32.78
N LYS A 535 26.84 -27.80 -32.52
CA LYS A 535 25.37 -27.72 -32.45
C LYS A 535 24.93 -26.79 -31.33
N ILE A 536 25.55 -26.91 -30.16
CA ILE A 536 25.23 -26.10 -28.98
C ILE A 536 25.58 -24.63 -29.21
N LEU A 537 26.78 -24.33 -29.70
CA LEU A 537 27.22 -22.95 -29.94
C LEU A 537 26.49 -22.31 -31.13
N GLN A 538 26.13 -23.05 -32.16
CA GLN A 538 25.26 -22.57 -33.23
C GLN A 538 23.91 -22.08 -32.67
N LYS A 539 23.31 -22.86 -31.75
CA LYS A 539 22.08 -22.48 -31.05
C LYS A 539 22.30 -21.25 -30.18
N ALA A 540 23.40 -21.20 -29.42
CA ALA A 540 23.75 -20.07 -28.58
C ALA A 540 23.87 -18.77 -29.38
N VAL A 541 24.63 -18.78 -30.49
CA VAL A 541 24.81 -17.62 -31.37
C VAL A 541 23.49 -17.14 -31.99
N ALA A 542 22.60 -18.08 -32.38
CA ALA A 542 21.28 -17.72 -32.89
C ALA A 542 20.40 -17.02 -31.83
N LEU A 543 20.43 -17.50 -30.59
CA LEU A 543 19.66 -16.93 -29.46
C LEU A 543 20.23 -15.59 -28.96
N ASP A 544 21.57 -15.45 -28.96
CA ASP A 544 22.25 -14.21 -28.54
C ASP A 544 22.06 -13.07 -29.56
N GLY A 545 21.69 -13.37 -30.78
CA GLY A 545 21.62 -12.41 -31.89
C GLY A 545 22.95 -11.77 -32.23
N GLN A 546 24.05 -12.50 -32.01
CA GLN A 546 25.43 -12.08 -32.30
C GLN A 546 25.86 -10.82 -31.55
N LYS A 547 25.50 -10.72 -30.29
CA LYS A 547 25.85 -9.60 -29.40
C LYS A 547 27.16 -9.85 -28.64
N SER A 548 27.38 -11.09 -28.18
CA SER A 548 28.56 -11.49 -27.40
C SER A 548 29.77 -11.74 -28.27
N PRO A 549 30.85 -10.97 -28.16
CA PRO A 549 32.09 -11.19 -28.90
C PRO A 549 32.77 -12.51 -28.49
N GLU A 550 32.73 -12.91 -27.21
CA GLU A 550 33.31 -14.15 -26.71
C GLU A 550 32.65 -15.37 -27.36
N LEU A 551 31.31 -15.41 -27.39
CA LEU A 551 30.56 -16.49 -28.01
C LEU A 551 30.89 -16.64 -29.51
N MET A 552 31.05 -15.49 -30.20
CA MET A 552 31.48 -15.52 -31.63
C MET A 552 32.88 -16.07 -31.81
N VAL A 553 33.81 -15.77 -30.91
CA VAL A 553 35.17 -16.34 -30.95
C VAL A 553 35.12 -17.84 -30.69
N HIS A 554 34.42 -18.30 -29.65
CA HIS A 554 34.29 -19.73 -29.35
C HIS A 554 33.69 -20.50 -30.54
N TYR A 555 32.64 -19.96 -31.15
CA TYR A 555 32.02 -20.60 -32.32
C TYR A 555 32.96 -20.59 -33.52
N GLY A 556 33.69 -19.50 -33.79
CA GLY A 556 34.70 -19.39 -34.81
C GLY A 556 35.84 -20.40 -34.62
N ASP A 557 36.33 -20.61 -33.40
CA ASP A 557 37.38 -21.57 -33.09
C ASP A 557 36.95 -23.02 -33.40
N ILE A 558 35.69 -23.36 -33.13
CA ILE A 558 35.12 -24.67 -33.49
C ILE A 558 35.00 -24.85 -35.00
N LEU A 559 34.49 -23.83 -35.70
CA LEU A 559 34.35 -23.87 -37.17
C LEU A 559 35.73 -24.05 -37.86
N HIS A 560 36.75 -23.37 -37.33
CA HIS A 560 38.13 -23.51 -37.82
C HIS A 560 38.63 -24.95 -37.70
N LEU A 561 38.46 -25.59 -36.53
CA LEU A 561 38.87 -27.00 -36.36
C LEU A 561 38.08 -27.99 -37.22
N LEU A 562 36.85 -27.65 -37.58
CA LEU A 562 36.04 -28.43 -38.51
C LEU A 562 36.38 -28.17 -40.00
N GLY A 563 37.40 -27.35 -40.29
CA GLY A 563 37.82 -27.00 -41.63
C GLY A 563 36.88 -26.01 -42.34
N GLU A 564 36.01 -25.33 -41.62
CA GLU A 564 35.11 -24.29 -42.14
C GLU A 564 35.75 -22.89 -42.03
N GLN A 565 36.96 -22.76 -42.58
CA GLN A 565 37.81 -21.58 -42.42
C GLN A 565 37.12 -20.26 -42.76
N PHE A 566 36.38 -20.22 -43.88
CA PHE A 566 35.67 -19.01 -44.29
C PHE A 566 34.64 -18.52 -43.24
N MET A 567 33.88 -19.44 -42.71
CA MET A 567 32.91 -19.11 -41.67
C MET A 567 33.57 -18.71 -40.35
N ALA A 568 34.66 -19.39 -39.97
CA ALA A 568 35.44 -19.02 -38.76
C ALA A 568 35.95 -17.57 -38.85
N GLU A 569 36.50 -17.17 -39.98
CA GLU A 569 36.97 -15.81 -40.20
C GLU A 569 35.85 -14.77 -40.12
N ILE A 570 34.66 -15.08 -40.63
CA ILE A 570 33.49 -14.19 -40.50
C ILE A 570 33.16 -13.94 -39.01
N TYR A 571 33.09 -14.99 -38.20
CA TYR A 571 32.76 -14.85 -36.78
C TYR A 571 33.87 -14.14 -35.97
N TRP A 572 35.15 -14.42 -36.25
CA TRP A 572 36.27 -13.73 -35.63
C TRP A 572 36.29 -12.22 -35.96
N ARG A 573 36.04 -11.86 -37.25
CA ARG A 573 35.94 -10.43 -37.64
C ARG A 573 34.76 -9.74 -37.00
N ARG A 574 33.61 -10.39 -36.89
CA ARG A 574 32.43 -9.85 -36.17
C ARG A 574 32.72 -9.68 -34.68
N ALA A 575 33.45 -10.60 -34.06
CA ALA A 575 33.87 -10.44 -32.67
C ALA A 575 34.76 -9.21 -32.48
N LEU A 576 35.69 -8.96 -33.43
CA LEU A 576 36.52 -7.76 -33.46
C LEU A 576 35.68 -6.48 -33.57
N GLU A 577 34.71 -6.45 -34.47
CA GLU A 577 33.76 -5.32 -34.61
C GLU A 577 32.96 -5.06 -33.34
N LYS A 578 32.75 -6.07 -32.52
CA LYS A 578 32.07 -5.98 -31.20
C LYS A 578 33.03 -5.70 -30.04
N GLY A 579 34.31 -5.43 -30.31
CA GLY A 579 35.27 -5.00 -29.31
C GLY A 579 36.11 -6.11 -28.67
N TYR A 580 36.16 -7.33 -29.27
CA TYR A 580 37.07 -8.35 -28.80
C TYR A 580 38.54 -7.96 -29.05
N ASP A 581 39.45 -8.51 -28.24
CA ASP A 581 40.89 -8.19 -28.32
C ASP A 581 41.48 -8.41 -29.74
N ALA A 582 41.93 -7.31 -30.35
CA ALA A 582 42.41 -7.31 -31.75
C ALA A 582 43.62 -8.22 -31.96
N ARG A 583 44.52 -8.31 -30.97
CA ARG A 583 45.74 -9.15 -31.10
C ARG A 583 45.37 -10.63 -31.12
N GLN A 584 44.40 -11.02 -30.32
CA GLN A 584 43.92 -12.40 -30.30
C GLN A 584 43.20 -12.77 -31.59
N ILE A 585 42.43 -11.86 -32.19
CA ILE A 585 41.78 -12.11 -33.49
C ILE A 585 42.83 -12.18 -34.60
N GLU A 586 43.82 -11.30 -34.64
CA GLU A 586 44.90 -11.35 -35.61
C GLU A 586 45.69 -12.68 -35.57
N GLN A 587 45.90 -13.21 -34.34
CA GLN A 587 46.55 -14.52 -34.20
C GLN A 587 45.70 -15.64 -34.79
N ARG A 588 44.39 -15.63 -34.63
CA ARG A 588 43.44 -16.59 -35.20
C ARG A 588 43.41 -16.51 -36.72
N LEU A 589 43.35 -15.31 -37.29
CA LEU A 589 43.33 -15.08 -38.72
C LEU A 589 44.62 -15.51 -39.44
N LYS A 590 45.72 -15.62 -38.71
CA LYS A 590 47.02 -16.12 -39.26
C LYS A 590 47.15 -17.64 -39.16
N GLN A 591 46.22 -18.35 -38.57
CA GLN A 591 46.26 -19.80 -38.47
C GLN A 591 46.05 -20.46 -39.86
N PRO A 592 46.82 -21.47 -40.20
CA PRO A 592 46.62 -22.20 -41.46
C PRO A 592 45.27 -22.93 -41.44
N ALA A 593 44.62 -23.00 -42.60
CA ALA A 593 43.36 -23.72 -42.72
C ALA A 593 43.54 -25.21 -42.37
N VAL A 594 42.66 -25.70 -41.51
CA VAL A 594 42.60 -27.11 -41.14
C VAL A 594 41.92 -27.88 -42.29
N LYS A 595 42.56 -28.98 -42.79
CA LYS A 595 41.90 -29.85 -43.76
C LYS A 595 40.65 -30.49 -43.13
N LYS A 596 39.52 -30.43 -43.84
CA LYS A 596 38.33 -31.16 -43.44
C LYS A 596 38.65 -32.61 -43.11
N PRO A 597 38.23 -33.16 -41.99
CA PRO A 597 38.33 -34.58 -41.73
C PRO A 597 37.57 -35.33 -42.84
N GLU A 598 38.25 -36.32 -43.49
CA GLU A 598 37.59 -37.21 -44.46
C GLU A 598 36.41 -37.92 -43.73
N PRO A 599 35.23 -38.03 -44.38
CA PRO A 599 34.15 -38.80 -43.82
C PRO A 599 34.65 -40.23 -43.53
N LYS A 600 34.54 -40.68 -42.30
CA LYS A 600 34.72 -42.08 -41.92
C LYS A 600 33.61 -42.84 -42.65
N GLU A 601 34.01 -43.70 -43.64
CA GLU A 601 33.14 -44.67 -44.29
C GLU A 601 32.45 -45.61 -43.30
#